data_3e4469380ed2eb2c5fe361271197da77
#
_entry.id   3e4469380ed2eb2c5fe361271197da77
#
_cell.length_a   1.000
_cell.length_b   1.000
_cell.length_c   1.000
_cell.angle_alpha   90.00
_cell.angle_beta   90.00
_cell.angle_gamma   90.00
#
_symmetry.space_group_name_H-M   'P 1'
#
loop_
_entity.id
_entity.type
_entity.pdbx_description
1 polymer ?
#
loop_
_entity_poly.entity_id
_entity_poly.type
_entity_poly.pdbx_seq_one_letter_code
_entity_poly.pdbx_strand_id
1 'polypeptide(L)'
;AAQEKITASFFQEVSKSIGHTDKSKSGKKLAATLKKYGRYLNTGETVVSGFSAALPTLFVLATLIGVGGNFSNEAWVSNVSTTILLVLGGWAAILKWGKGFLDKLSGNVEATAKEKEQSLSDIRHELTGLLLERKSPLIVVMDDLDRLTSSQLRMVFQLIKANLEFPNVVFLLLFQRDLVEDKMNDGVQQGRDYLEKIIQVPFDIPQIETTRLHNLLFNQLDKIIEQDKSAANMFDSGRWGNLFHEALSAYFDNLRSVYRYTSTLSFHFTLLKGKSAFEVNPVDLMAIECLRVFEPDVYKEIARAKEIFTKNGSDRYGRSRESAAALINSILDKACENKPDAVKEMVEQLFPTIQW
;
A
#
# COMPACT_ATOMS: atom_id res chain seq x y z
N ALA A 1 18.17 22.55 -10.39
CA ALA A 1 17.28 23.08 -9.31
C ALA A 1 16.29 22.03 -8.77
N ALA A 2 15.38 21.44 -9.59
CA ALA A 2 14.39 20.47 -9.09
C ALA A 2 15.06 19.15 -8.63
N GLN A 3 16.02 18.64 -9.36
CA GLN A 3 16.77 17.43 -9.03
C GLN A 3 17.57 17.57 -7.74
N GLU A 4 18.23 18.68 -7.54
CA GLU A 4 19.01 18.98 -6.33
C GLU A 4 18.14 19.03 -5.08
N LYS A 5 16.93 19.58 -5.20
CA LYS A 5 15.97 19.63 -4.08
C LYS A 5 15.44 18.27 -3.66
N ILE A 6 15.14 17.40 -4.62
CA ILE A 6 14.71 16.04 -4.33
C ILE A 6 15.84 15.28 -3.64
N THR A 7 17.06 15.40 -4.16
CA THR A 7 18.24 14.79 -3.57
C THR A 7 18.47 15.28 -2.14
N ALA A 8 18.34 16.59 -1.91
CA ALA A 8 18.47 17.18 -0.58
C ALA A 8 17.39 16.66 0.40
N SER A 9 16.14 16.64 -0.03
CA SER A 9 15.03 16.10 0.80
C SER A 9 15.22 14.63 1.12
N PHE A 10 15.67 13.85 0.15
CA PHE A 10 16.00 12.44 0.35
C PHE A 10 17.04 12.25 1.45
N PHE A 11 18.19 12.95 1.36
CA PHE A 11 19.24 12.80 2.37
C PHE A 11 18.82 13.34 3.74
N GLN A 12 17.94 14.31 3.82
CA GLN A 12 17.36 14.79 5.07
C GLN A 12 16.48 13.69 5.73
N GLU A 13 15.63 13.01 4.97
CA GLU A 13 14.79 11.94 5.51
C GLU A 13 15.63 10.72 5.92
N VAL A 14 16.60 10.31 5.11
CA VAL A 14 17.54 9.24 5.48
C VAL A 14 18.30 9.59 6.75
N SER A 15 18.79 10.82 6.88
CA SER A 15 19.46 11.33 8.09
C SER A 15 18.57 11.25 9.31
N LYS A 16 17.31 11.68 9.20
CA LYS A 16 16.33 11.66 10.28
C LYS A 16 16.02 10.23 10.72
N SER A 17 15.81 9.35 9.79
CA SER A 17 15.55 7.92 10.03
C SER A 17 16.72 7.25 10.75
N ILE A 18 17.96 7.49 10.31
CA ILE A 18 19.18 6.99 10.97
C ILE A 18 19.28 7.54 12.40
N GLY A 19 19.06 8.85 12.58
CA GLY A 19 19.14 9.48 13.90
C GLY A 19 18.12 8.95 14.92
N HIS A 20 16.98 8.43 14.45
CA HIS A 20 15.98 7.79 15.30
C HIS A 20 16.34 6.33 15.61
N THR A 21 16.87 5.61 14.64
CA THR A 21 17.07 4.15 14.74
C THR A 21 18.43 3.78 15.32
N ASP A 22 19.50 4.52 14.96
CA ASP A 22 20.87 4.27 15.39
C ASP A 22 21.35 5.37 16.36
N LYS A 23 21.16 5.13 17.65
CA LYS A 23 21.56 6.06 18.73
C LYS A 23 23.06 6.02 19.05
N SER A 24 23.85 5.18 18.38
CA SER A 24 25.30 5.09 18.55
C SER A 24 26.00 6.42 18.18
N LYS A 25 27.22 6.60 18.66
CA LYS A 25 28.04 7.77 18.31
C LYS A 25 28.30 7.82 16.79
N SER A 26 28.54 6.66 16.17
CA SER A 26 28.73 6.51 14.72
C SER A 26 27.44 6.83 13.95
N GLY A 27 26.28 6.30 14.37
CA GLY A 27 24.99 6.58 13.74
C GLY A 27 24.61 8.06 13.81
N LYS A 28 24.83 8.74 14.95
CA LYS A 28 24.61 10.18 15.10
C LYS A 28 25.54 11.01 14.17
N LYS A 29 26.79 10.61 14.04
CA LYS A 29 27.74 11.27 13.15
C LYS A 29 27.32 11.08 11.68
N LEU A 30 26.96 9.87 11.28
CA LEU A 30 26.45 9.58 9.93
C LEU A 30 25.20 10.39 9.60
N ALA A 31 24.23 10.44 10.52
CA ALA A 31 23.02 11.26 10.35
C ALA A 31 23.34 12.74 10.17
N ALA A 32 24.25 13.28 10.99
CA ALA A 32 24.67 14.69 10.89
C ALA A 32 25.34 14.98 9.53
N THR A 33 26.23 14.10 9.08
CA THR A 33 26.94 14.26 7.79
C THR A 33 26.00 14.12 6.59
N LEU A 34 25.03 13.17 6.63
CA LEU A 34 23.97 13.06 5.60
C LEU A 34 23.09 14.31 5.56
N LYS A 35 22.73 14.86 6.72
CA LYS A 35 21.98 16.12 6.79
C LYS A 35 22.77 17.29 6.18
N LYS A 36 24.07 17.35 6.46
CA LYS A 36 25.00 18.34 5.90
C LYS A 36 25.07 18.18 4.38
N TYR A 37 25.23 16.97 3.87
CA TYR A 37 25.25 16.66 2.44
C TYR A 37 23.96 17.08 1.75
N GLY A 38 22.80 16.73 2.31
CA GLY A 38 21.50 17.14 1.79
C GLY A 38 21.32 18.67 1.74
N ARG A 39 21.78 19.40 2.77
CA ARG A 39 21.74 20.87 2.76
C ARG A 39 22.65 21.48 1.69
N TYR A 40 23.82 20.92 1.51
CA TYR A 40 24.77 21.41 0.51
C TYR A 40 24.22 21.28 -0.91
N LEU A 41 23.47 20.20 -1.19
CA LEU A 41 22.79 19.99 -2.46
C LEU A 41 21.59 20.92 -2.69
N ASN A 42 21.06 21.56 -1.63
CA ASN A 42 19.88 22.44 -1.70
C ASN A 42 20.22 23.94 -1.88
N THR A 43 21.47 24.31 -1.96
CA THR A 43 21.89 25.75 -2.04
C THR A 43 21.75 26.40 -3.42
N GLY A 44 21.11 25.75 -4.38
CA GLY A 44 20.70 26.24 -5.69
C GLY A 44 19.22 26.66 -5.72
N GLU A 45 18.98 27.96 -5.63
CA GLU A 45 17.74 28.73 -5.84
C GLU A 45 16.33 28.13 -5.70
N THR A 46 15.54 28.85 -4.94
CA THR A 46 14.12 28.73 -4.62
C THR A 46 13.16 28.59 -5.80
N VAL A 47 12.60 27.41 -6.00
CA VAL A 47 11.25 27.23 -6.58
C VAL A 47 10.57 26.01 -5.92
N VAL A 48 9.78 26.24 -4.89
CA VAL A 48 9.11 25.17 -4.09
C VAL A 48 7.59 25.28 -4.18
N SER A 49 6.98 25.56 -5.30
CA SER A 49 5.51 25.69 -5.28
C SER A 49 4.70 24.52 -5.88
N GLY A 50 5.36 23.57 -6.54
CA GLY A 50 4.62 22.48 -7.24
C GLY A 50 4.80 21.06 -6.70
N PHE A 51 5.80 20.82 -5.86
CA PHE A 51 6.22 19.45 -5.51
C PHE A 51 5.69 18.91 -4.19
N SER A 52 5.11 19.77 -3.35
CA SER A 52 4.66 19.38 -2.00
C SER A 52 3.47 18.43 -1.97
N ALA A 53 2.71 18.33 -3.05
CA ALA A 53 1.52 17.49 -3.12
C ALA A 53 1.78 16.05 -3.62
N ALA A 54 2.88 15.81 -4.31
CA ALA A 54 3.16 14.51 -4.95
C ALA A 54 4.22 13.66 -4.24
N LEU A 55 5.01 14.26 -3.35
CA LEU A 55 6.00 13.55 -2.52
C LEU A 55 5.44 12.66 -1.40
N PRO A 56 4.15 12.75 -1.05
CA PRO A 56 3.56 11.91 -0.02
C PRO A 56 3.63 10.41 -0.27
N THR A 57 3.73 10.01 -1.50
CA THR A 57 3.68 8.58 -1.87
C THR A 57 5.07 7.96 -2.04
N LEU A 58 6.14 8.76 -1.94
CA LEU A 58 7.54 8.36 -2.12
C LEU A 58 8.26 8.10 -0.81
N PHE A 59 7.63 7.41 0.13
CA PHE A 59 8.33 7.28 1.35
C PHE A 59 9.14 6.04 1.56
N VAL A 60 10.37 6.37 1.54
CA VAL A 60 11.55 5.65 1.97
C VAL A 60 11.32 5.10 3.37
N LEU A 61 11.10 3.81 3.48
CA LEU A 61 11.33 3.08 4.70
C LEU A 61 12.84 2.81 4.77
N ALA A 62 13.60 3.71 5.38
CA ALA A 62 14.97 3.43 5.75
C ALA A 62 14.95 2.50 6.96
N THR A 63 14.93 1.22 6.70
CA THR A 63 15.09 0.20 7.74
C THR A 63 16.58 -0.01 7.96
N LEU A 64 17.10 0.58 9.01
CA LEU A 64 18.41 0.23 9.55
C LEU A 64 18.30 -1.13 10.24
N ILE A 65 18.67 -2.18 9.52
CA ILE A 65 18.96 -3.44 10.17
C ILE A 65 20.32 -3.29 10.85
N GLY A 66 20.30 -2.65 12.02
CA GLY A 66 21.42 -2.66 12.95
C GLY A 66 21.48 -4.06 13.58
N VAL A 67 22.26 -4.93 12.99
CA VAL A 67 22.47 -6.25 13.58
C VAL A 67 23.46 -6.13 14.74
N GLY A 68 22.93 -6.16 15.91
CA GLY A 68 23.63 -6.47 17.13
C GLY A 68 22.68 -7.23 18.04
N GLY A 69 22.66 -8.55 17.92
CA GLY A 69 22.05 -9.41 18.93
C GLY A 69 20.71 -10.06 18.54
N ASN A 70 20.73 -11.34 18.62
CA ASN A 70 19.67 -12.34 18.78
C ASN A 70 18.25 -11.99 18.29
N PHE A 71 17.90 -12.63 17.20
CA PHE A 71 16.53 -12.80 16.74
C PHE A 71 15.70 -13.57 17.80
N SER A 72 15.01 -12.87 18.67
CA SER A 72 13.86 -13.43 19.39
C SER A 72 12.58 -12.88 18.77
N ASN A 73 11.67 -13.77 18.50
CA ASN A 73 10.58 -13.67 17.53
C ASN A 73 9.42 -12.68 17.81
N GLU A 74 9.43 -11.90 18.88
CA GLU A 74 8.27 -11.06 19.24
C GLU A 74 8.55 -9.54 19.21
N ALA A 75 9.77 -9.11 19.31
CA ALA A 75 10.13 -7.69 19.28
C ALA A 75 10.08 -7.05 17.87
N TRP A 76 10.05 -7.85 16.83
CA TRP A 76 10.05 -7.44 15.44
C TRP A 76 8.74 -6.74 15.03
N VAL A 77 7.60 -7.28 15.41
CA VAL A 77 6.27 -6.77 15.04
C VAL A 77 5.96 -5.44 15.75
N SER A 78 6.36 -5.28 17.01
CA SER A 78 6.14 -4.04 17.76
C SER A 78 7.00 -2.88 17.25
N ASN A 79 8.21 -3.17 16.77
CA ASN A 79 9.11 -2.16 16.23
C ASN A 79 8.70 -1.67 14.84
N VAL A 80 8.11 -2.54 14.00
CA VAL A 80 7.57 -2.19 12.67
C VAL A 80 6.33 -1.31 12.82
N SER A 81 5.40 -1.65 13.71
CA SER A 81 4.19 -0.85 13.93
C SER A 81 4.49 0.52 14.54
N THR A 82 5.46 0.61 15.46
CA THR A 82 5.89 1.89 16.04
C THR A 82 6.60 2.77 15.01
N THR A 83 7.38 2.17 14.12
CA THR A 83 8.08 2.89 13.04
C THR A 83 7.09 3.43 12.00
N ILE A 84 6.05 2.68 11.65
CA ILE A 84 4.97 3.12 10.74
C ILE A 84 4.18 4.27 11.38
N LEU A 85 3.85 4.20 12.67
CA LEU A 85 3.12 5.26 13.37
C LEU A 85 3.97 6.55 13.51
N LEU A 86 5.27 6.43 13.70
CA LEU A 86 6.19 7.59 13.76
C LEU A 86 6.36 8.23 12.37
N VAL A 87 6.36 7.45 11.31
CA VAL A 87 6.39 7.94 9.93
C VAL A 87 5.09 8.68 9.60
N LEU A 88 3.93 8.10 9.91
CA LEU A 88 2.62 8.74 9.69
C LEU A 88 2.42 9.98 10.57
N GLY A 89 2.85 9.95 11.83
CA GLY A 89 2.77 11.08 12.76
C GLY A 89 3.72 12.23 12.41
N GLY A 90 4.93 11.91 11.96
CA GLY A 90 5.90 12.88 11.44
C GLY A 90 5.38 13.59 10.19
N TRP A 91 4.60 12.90 9.38
CA TRP A 91 4.00 13.39 8.15
C TRP A 91 2.89 14.42 8.40
N ALA A 92 1.99 14.13 9.34
CA ALA A 92 0.96 15.09 9.75
C ALA A 92 1.58 16.39 10.32
N ALA A 93 2.72 16.28 11.00
CA ALA A 93 3.47 17.43 11.49
C ALA A 93 4.11 18.25 10.35
N ILE A 94 4.62 17.60 9.30
CA ILE A 94 5.20 18.28 8.12
C ILE A 94 4.13 19.06 7.35
N LEU A 95 2.94 18.51 7.18
CA LEU A 95 1.82 19.21 6.52
C LEU A 95 1.32 20.40 7.32
N LYS A 96 1.35 20.34 8.65
CA LYS A 96 0.86 21.40 9.55
C LYS A 96 1.90 22.50 9.84
N TRP A 97 3.19 22.13 9.81
CA TRP A 97 4.30 23.02 10.22
C TRP A 97 5.32 23.30 9.10
N GLY A 98 5.10 22.76 7.89
CA GLY A 98 6.05 22.83 6.78
C GLY A 98 6.39 24.25 6.33
N LYS A 99 5.46 25.20 6.41
CA LYS A 99 5.75 26.61 6.09
C LYS A 99 6.69 27.25 7.13
N GLY A 100 6.44 27.07 8.41
CA GLY A 100 7.29 27.64 9.47
C GLY A 100 8.66 26.98 9.63
N PHE A 101 8.78 25.71 9.20
CA PHE A 101 10.07 24.99 9.19
C PHE A 101 10.95 25.41 7.99
N LEU A 102 10.37 25.66 6.84
CA LEU A 102 11.08 26.20 5.66
C LEU A 102 11.56 27.63 5.89
N ASP A 103 10.77 28.47 6.57
CA ASP A 103 11.15 29.85 6.89
C ASP A 103 12.31 29.92 7.91
N LYS A 104 12.33 28.98 8.89
CA LYS A 104 13.46 28.86 9.82
C LYS A 104 14.75 28.31 9.18
N LEU A 105 14.63 27.52 8.12
CA LEU A 105 15.78 27.04 7.35
C LEU A 105 16.37 28.14 6.46
N SER A 106 15.54 29.08 5.96
CA SER A 106 16.00 30.22 5.16
C SER A 106 16.65 31.35 6.00
N GLY A 107 16.25 31.49 7.27
CA GLY A 107 16.77 32.56 8.17
C GLY A 107 18.19 32.35 8.69
N ASN A 108 18.78 31.17 8.50
CA ASN A 108 20.14 30.88 8.96
C ASN A 108 21.24 31.03 7.86
N VAL A 109 20.96 31.79 6.84
CA VAL A 109 21.89 31.95 5.68
C VAL A 109 23.19 32.69 6.06
N GLU A 110 23.16 33.53 7.07
CA GLU A 110 24.36 34.30 7.49
C GLU A 110 25.35 33.53 8.38
N ALA A 111 24.89 32.53 9.15
CA ALA A 111 25.77 31.64 9.92
C ALA A 111 26.53 30.63 9.04
N THR A 112 26.08 30.43 7.82
CA THR A 112 26.54 29.38 6.91
C THR A 112 27.78 29.80 6.07
N ALA A 113 28.25 31.03 6.15
CA ALA A 113 29.41 31.49 5.38
C ALA A 113 30.72 30.75 5.76
N LYS A 114 30.90 30.37 7.02
CA LYS A 114 32.06 29.57 7.48
C LYS A 114 31.91 28.07 7.22
N GLU A 115 30.70 27.54 7.09
CA GLU A 115 30.47 26.14 6.67
C GLU A 115 30.61 25.95 5.14
N LYS A 116 30.65 27.04 4.38
CA LYS A 116 30.76 26.99 2.91
C LYS A 116 32.17 26.63 2.37
N GLU A 117 33.17 26.56 3.21
CA GLU A 117 34.54 26.25 2.76
C GLU A 117 34.78 24.75 2.55
N GLN A 118 33.93 23.87 3.12
CA GLN A 118 34.08 22.45 2.90
C GLN A 118 33.43 22.05 1.58
N SER A 119 34.23 21.58 0.64
CA SER A 119 33.75 21.17 -0.68
C SER A 119 32.75 19.98 -0.60
N LEU A 120 31.87 19.87 -1.57
CA LEU A 120 30.97 18.74 -1.72
C LEU A 120 31.74 17.39 -1.74
N SER A 121 32.93 17.40 -2.32
CA SER A 121 33.82 16.24 -2.37
C SER A 121 34.29 15.81 -1.00
N ASP A 122 34.59 16.75 -0.09
CA ASP A 122 35.06 16.45 1.27
C ASP A 122 33.94 15.82 2.08
N ILE A 123 32.71 16.35 1.98
CA ILE A 123 31.52 15.78 2.63
C ILE A 123 31.24 14.38 2.08
N ARG A 124 31.38 14.18 0.77
CA ARG A 124 31.21 12.87 0.14
C ARG A 124 32.28 11.89 0.61
N HIS A 125 33.51 12.33 0.76
CA HIS A 125 34.61 11.51 1.28
C HIS A 125 34.39 11.12 2.75
N GLU A 126 33.95 12.07 3.57
CA GLU A 126 33.56 11.79 4.97
C GLU A 126 32.41 10.78 5.05
N LEU A 127 31.37 10.93 4.23
CA LEU A 127 30.26 9.97 4.14
C LEU A 127 30.74 8.58 3.76
N THR A 128 31.61 8.49 2.75
CA THR A 128 32.21 7.25 2.30
C THR A 128 32.94 6.55 3.43
N GLY A 129 33.75 7.26 4.19
CA GLY A 129 34.45 6.73 5.38
C GLY A 129 33.47 6.19 6.43
N LEU A 130 32.47 6.97 6.79
CA LEU A 130 31.48 6.57 7.78
C LEU A 130 30.64 5.36 7.35
N LEU A 131 30.34 5.25 6.06
CA LEU A 131 29.58 4.12 5.51
C LEU A 131 30.45 2.84 5.47
N LEU A 132 31.74 2.95 5.18
CA LEU A 132 32.68 1.81 5.22
C LEU A 132 32.91 1.28 6.63
N GLU A 133 32.91 2.13 7.64
CA GLU A 133 33.07 1.72 9.04
C GLU A 133 31.86 0.94 9.58
N ARG A 134 30.73 0.92 8.89
CA ARG A 134 29.54 0.18 9.32
C ARG A 134 29.72 -1.31 9.13
N LYS A 135 29.35 -2.09 10.15
CA LYS A 135 29.34 -3.57 10.08
C LYS A 135 28.25 -4.12 9.16
N SER A 136 27.17 -3.38 8.94
CA SER A 136 26.03 -3.77 8.11
C SER A 136 25.70 -2.68 7.11
N PRO A 137 25.21 -3.04 5.90
CA PRO A 137 24.82 -2.08 4.90
C PRO A 137 23.66 -1.19 5.37
N LEU A 138 23.63 0.02 4.86
CA LEU A 138 22.45 0.88 4.92
C LEU A 138 21.49 0.46 3.81
N ILE A 139 20.34 -0.10 4.19
CA ILE A 139 19.29 -0.48 3.24
C ILE A 139 18.29 0.66 3.14
N VAL A 140 18.12 1.18 1.94
CA VAL A 140 17.15 2.21 1.61
C VAL A 140 16.04 1.59 0.78
N VAL A 141 14.84 1.47 1.36
CA VAL A 141 13.67 0.90 0.70
C VAL A 141 12.82 2.02 0.10
N MET A 142 12.54 1.93 -1.20
CA MET A 142 11.64 2.83 -1.92
C MET A 142 10.47 2.03 -2.47
N ASP A 143 9.28 2.33 -1.98
CA ASP A 143 8.03 1.66 -2.37
C ASP A 143 7.14 2.58 -3.22
N ASP A 144 6.17 2.00 -3.92
CA ASP A 144 5.17 2.70 -4.71
C ASP A 144 5.75 3.59 -5.84
N LEU A 145 6.90 3.26 -6.41
CA LEU A 145 7.52 4.02 -7.49
C LEU A 145 6.62 4.09 -8.74
N ASP A 146 5.82 3.07 -8.97
CA ASP A 146 4.85 3.01 -10.06
C ASP A 146 3.73 4.05 -9.96
N ARG A 147 3.50 4.67 -8.79
CA ARG A 147 2.52 5.76 -8.61
C ARG A 147 3.03 7.13 -9.06
N LEU A 148 4.31 7.25 -9.31
CA LEU A 148 4.93 8.50 -9.73
C LEU A 148 4.62 8.84 -11.18
N THR A 149 4.69 10.14 -11.50
CA THR A 149 4.71 10.59 -12.91
C THR A 149 6.03 10.26 -13.56
N SER A 150 6.06 10.21 -14.90
CA SER A 150 7.28 9.94 -15.67
C SER A 150 8.44 10.87 -15.31
N SER A 151 8.17 12.16 -15.11
CA SER A 151 9.18 13.15 -14.72
C SER A 151 9.74 12.90 -13.31
N GLN A 152 8.88 12.52 -12.36
CA GLN A 152 9.27 12.17 -11.00
C GLN A 152 10.09 10.89 -10.95
N LEU A 153 9.67 9.86 -11.70
CA LEU A 153 10.43 8.61 -11.84
C LEU A 153 11.86 8.87 -12.36
N ARG A 154 11.98 9.65 -13.44
CA ARG A 154 13.30 10.00 -13.98
C ARG A 154 14.18 10.68 -12.94
N MET A 155 13.63 11.60 -12.16
CA MET A 155 14.37 12.28 -11.10
C MET A 155 14.82 11.32 -9.99
N VAL A 156 13.95 10.41 -9.56
CA VAL A 156 14.30 9.41 -8.55
C VAL A 156 15.39 8.47 -9.06
N PHE A 157 15.27 7.95 -10.27
CA PHE A 157 16.29 7.07 -10.83
C PHE A 157 17.63 7.80 -11.06
N GLN A 158 17.60 9.07 -11.45
CA GLN A 158 18.83 9.88 -11.54
C GLN A 158 19.48 10.08 -10.16
N LEU A 159 18.66 10.32 -9.11
CA LEU A 159 19.14 10.39 -7.74
C LEU A 159 19.82 9.09 -7.30
N ILE A 160 19.14 7.95 -7.55
CA ILE A 160 19.71 6.64 -7.23
C ILE A 160 21.04 6.46 -7.97
N LYS A 161 21.04 6.66 -9.28
CA LYS A 161 22.24 6.51 -10.11
C LYS A 161 23.41 7.38 -9.62
N ALA A 162 23.16 8.63 -9.24
CA ALA A 162 24.17 9.54 -8.72
C ALA A 162 24.76 9.11 -7.37
N ASN A 163 24.05 8.25 -6.63
CA ASN A 163 24.43 7.81 -5.28
C ASN A 163 24.73 6.30 -5.17
N LEU A 164 24.69 5.56 -6.29
CA LEU A 164 25.08 4.13 -6.33
C LEU A 164 26.55 3.88 -5.98
N GLU A 165 27.40 4.90 -6.08
CA GLU A 165 28.82 4.80 -5.76
C GLU A 165 29.14 4.84 -4.25
N PHE A 166 28.15 5.16 -3.40
CA PHE A 166 28.38 5.10 -1.95
C PHE A 166 28.56 3.65 -1.51
N PRO A 167 29.66 3.34 -0.83
CA PRO A 167 29.90 1.99 -0.34
C PRO A 167 28.91 1.63 0.78
N ASN A 168 28.64 0.35 0.91
CA ASN A 168 27.82 -0.18 2.01
C ASN A 168 26.39 0.40 2.07
N VAL A 169 25.85 0.81 0.91
CA VAL A 169 24.46 1.26 0.73
C VAL A 169 23.77 0.37 -0.30
N VAL A 170 22.59 -0.09 0.03
CA VAL A 170 21.73 -0.91 -0.84
C VAL A 170 20.41 -0.20 -1.03
N PHE A 171 20.03 0.07 -2.28
CA PHE A 171 18.70 0.57 -2.65
C PHE A 171 17.81 -0.62 -2.99
N LEU A 172 16.72 -0.80 -2.26
CA LEU A 172 15.67 -1.76 -2.55
C LEU A 172 14.47 -1.03 -3.13
N LEU A 173 14.24 -1.22 -4.43
CA LEU A 173 13.20 -0.53 -5.19
C LEU A 173 12.02 -1.48 -5.39
N LEU A 174 10.83 -1.08 -4.94
CA LEU A 174 9.61 -1.87 -5.03
C LEU A 174 8.65 -1.17 -6.00
N PHE A 175 8.32 -1.83 -7.09
CA PHE A 175 7.43 -1.29 -8.12
C PHE A 175 6.92 -2.37 -9.06
N GLN A 176 5.82 -2.09 -9.74
CA GLN A 176 5.33 -2.90 -10.84
C GLN A 176 6.14 -2.56 -12.11
N ARG A 177 6.91 -3.55 -12.60
CA ARG A 177 7.89 -3.37 -13.67
C ARG A 177 7.27 -2.81 -14.94
N ASP A 178 6.21 -3.44 -15.43
CA ASP A 178 5.57 -3.04 -16.69
C ASP A 178 5.09 -1.58 -16.65
N LEU A 179 4.46 -1.16 -15.56
CA LEU A 179 3.98 0.23 -15.38
C LEU A 179 5.13 1.24 -15.37
N VAL A 180 6.26 0.89 -14.77
CA VAL A 180 7.42 1.78 -14.72
C VAL A 180 8.13 1.81 -16.07
N GLU A 181 8.28 0.69 -16.77
CA GLU A 181 8.82 0.61 -18.13
C GLU A 181 8.01 1.49 -19.09
N ASP A 182 6.67 1.37 -19.07
CA ASP A 182 5.78 2.19 -19.88
C ASP A 182 5.92 3.68 -19.60
N LYS A 183 5.94 4.07 -18.32
CA LYS A 183 6.11 5.47 -17.92
C LYS A 183 7.48 6.05 -18.27
N MET A 184 8.49 5.22 -18.37
CA MET A 184 9.86 5.61 -18.70
C MET A 184 10.10 5.63 -20.21
N ASN A 185 9.21 5.05 -21.02
CA ASN A 185 9.27 5.07 -22.47
C ASN A 185 9.00 6.49 -22.97
N ASP A 186 9.94 7.09 -23.75
CA ASP A 186 9.80 8.42 -24.33
C ASP A 186 9.84 8.41 -25.87
N GLY A 187 9.73 7.23 -26.47
CA GLY A 187 9.77 7.02 -27.91
C GLY A 187 11.20 7.05 -28.53
N VAL A 188 12.19 7.54 -27.79
CA VAL A 188 13.60 7.55 -28.21
C VAL A 188 14.37 6.44 -27.51
N GLN A 189 14.12 6.24 -26.23
CA GLN A 189 14.73 5.18 -25.42
C GLN A 189 13.62 4.32 -24.79
N GLN A 190 13.73 2.99 -24.91
CA GLN A 190 12.81 2.08 -24.26
C GLN A 190 13.00 2.16 -22.74
N GLY A 191 11.91 2.19 -22.00
CA GLY A 191 11.91 2.25 -20.54
C GLY A 191 12.69 1.09 -19.90
N ARG A 192 12.61 -0.09 -20.50
CA ARG A 192 13.38 -1.26 -20.12
C ARG A 192 14.89 -1.02 -20.15
N ASP A 193 15.41 -0.51 -21.27
CA ASP A 193 16.86 -0.23 -21.42
C ASP A 193 17.36 0.79 -20.41
N TYR A 194 16.48 1.71 -19.99
CA TYR A 194 16.80 2.69 -18.97
C TYR A 194 16.93 2.04 -17.60
N LEU A 195 16.00 1.17 -17.24
CA LEU A 195 16.00 0.45 -15.95
C LEU A 195 17.20 -0.51 -15.84
N GLU A 196 17.55 -1.21 -16.90
CA GLU A 196 18.71 -2.14 -16.93
C GLU A 196 20.05 -1.45 -16.62
N LYS A 197 20.15 -0.15 -16.89
CA LYS A 197 21.36 0.65 -16.55
C LYS A 197 21.44 1.07 -15.08
N ILE A 198 20.34 0.93 -14.33
CA ILE A 198 20.25 1.39 -12.94
C ILE A 198 20.10 0.23 -11.99
N ILE A 199 19.26 -0.75 -12.34
CA ILE A 199 18.98 -1.91 -11.52
C ILE A 199 20.06 -2.95 -11.75
N GLN A 200 20.87 -3.20 -10.72
CA GLN A 200 21.96 -4.16 -10.79
C GLN A 200 21.47 -5.60 -10.65
N VAL A 201 20.47 -5.83 -9.80
CA VAL A 201 19.90 -7.15 -9.52
C VAL A 201 18.39 -7.07 -9.47
N PRO A 202 17.70 -7.56 -10.50
CA PRO A 202 16.24 -7.65 -10.48
C PRO A 202 15.79 -8.90 -9.73
N PHE A 203 14.73 -8.75 -8.94
CA PHE A 203 14.03 -9.86 -8.28
C PHE A 203 12.54 -9.75 -8.57
N ASP A 204 11.98 -10.79 -9.12
CA ASP A 204 10.54 -10.90 -9.27
C ASP A 204 9.94 -11.57 -8.03
N ILE A 205 8.94 -10.94 -7.44
CA ILE A 205 8.18 -11.54 -6.34
C ILE A 205 7.27 -12.61 -6.94
N PRO A 206 7.43 -13.90 -6.58
CA PRO A 206 6.59 -14.95 -7.12
C PRO A 206 5.13 -14.74 -6.73
N GLN A 207 4.23 -15.05 -7.65
CA GLN A 207 2.80 -15.07 -7.34
C GLN A 207 2.51 -16.12 -6.27
N ILE A 208 1.61 -15.76 -5.37
CA ILE A 208 1.16 -16.69 -4.34
C ILE A 208 0.22 -17.70 -5.00
N GLU A 209 0.48 -18.98 -4.73
CA GLU A 209 -0.37 -20.06 -5.20
C GLU A 209 -1.81 -19.89 -4.69
N THR A 210 -2.78 -20.08 -5.59
CA THR A 210 -4.21 -19.91 -5.28
C THR A 210 -4.65 -20.74 -4.08
N THR A 211 -4.16 -21.97 -3.96
CA THR A 211 -4.44 -22.86 -2.82
C THR A 211 -4.01 -22.23 -1.49
N ARG A 212 -2.85 -21.56 -1.46
CA ARG A 212 -2.36 -20.87 -0.25
C ARG A 212 -3.19 -19.64 0.08
N LEU A 213 -3.65 -18.90 -0.94
CA LEU A 213 -4.55 -17.75 -0.76
C LEU A 213 -5.89 -18.21 -0.19
N HIS A 214 -6.48 -19.28 -0.73
CA HIS A 214 -7.74 -19.84 -0.24
C HIS A 214 -7.59 -20.36 1.17
N ASN A 215 -6.51 -21.09 1.49
CA ASN A 215 -6.24 -21.55 2.86
C ASN A 215 -6.10 -20.36 3.84
N LEU A 216 -5.44 -19.29 3.43
CA LEU A 216 -5.36 -18.08 4.25
C LEU A 216 -6.75 -17.46 4.47
N LEU A 217 -7.55 -17.36 3.41
CA LEU A 217 -8.93 -16.88 3.49
C LEU A 217 -9.74 -17.71 4.48
N PHE A 218 -9.75 -19.04 4.32
CA PHE A 218 -10.53 -19.95 5.19
C PHE A 218 -10.09 -19.83 6.65
N ASN A 219 -8.80 -19.81 6.92
CA ASN A 219 -8.28 -19.60 8.27
C ASN A 219 -8.71 -18.24 8.89
N GLN A 220 -8.88 -17.20 8.09
CA GLN A 220 -9.40 -15.92 8.58
C GLN A 220 -10.91 -15.97 8.80
N LEU A 221 -11.65 -16.65 7.92
CA LEU A 221 -13.10 -16.83 8.06
C LEU A 221 -13.45 -17.67 9.28
N ASP A 222 -12.74 -18.77 9.53
CA ASP A 222 -12.90 -19.59 10.72
C ASP A 222 -12.76 -18.74 11.98
N LYS A 223 -11.71 -17.92 12.07
CA LYS A 223 -11.51 -17.01 13.20
C LYS A 223 -12.63 -15.98 13.37
N ILE A 224 -13.26 -15.54 12.29
CA ILE A 224 -14.39 -14.61 12.35
C ILE A 224 -15.64 -15.33 12.85
N ILE A 225 -15.93 -16.52 12.31
CA ILE A 225 -17.13 -17.29 12.66
C ILE A 225 -17.06 -17.77 14.11
N GLU A 226 -15.92 -18.25 14.56
CA GLU A 226 -15.68 -18.76 15.93
C GLU A 226 -15.86 -17.70 17.02
N GLN A 227 -15.89 -16.39 16.66
CA GLN A 227 -16.19 -15.32 17.62
C GLN A 227 -17.61 -15.39 18.18
N ASP A 228 -18.51 -16.08 17.49
CA ASP A 228 -19.89 -16.25 17.93
C ASP A 228 -20.39 -17.68 17.73
N LYS A 229 -20.70 -18.36 18.83
CA LYS A 229 -21.17 -19.76 18.81
C LYS A 229 -22.47 -19.94 18.05
N SER A 230 -23.36 -18.95 18.05
CA SER A 230 -24.65 -19.06 17.32
C SER A 230 -24.42 -18.96 15.82
N ALA A 231 -23.51 -18.09 15.39
CA ALA A 231 -23.09 -18.01 13.99
C ALA A 231 -22.41 -19.30 13.52
N ALA A 232 -21.51 -19.87 14.35
CA ALA A 232 -20.85 -21.13 14.04
C ALA A 232 -21.86 -22.29 13.89
N ASN A 233 -22.89 -22.34 14.74
CA ASN A 233 -23.95 -23.36 14.65
C ASN A 233 -24.87 -23.17 13.43
N MET A 234 -24.99 -21.95 12.91
CA MET A 234 -25.79 -21.63 11.71
C MET A 234 -25.01 -21.80 10.42
N PHE A 235 -23.69 -22.00 10.50
CA PHE A 235 -22.83 -22.09 9.33
C PHE A 235 -23.02 -23.41 8.59
N ASP A 236 -23.50 -23.33 7.37
CA ASP A 236 -23.67 -24.47 6.46
C ASP A 236 -22.45 -24.60 5.56
N SER A 237 -21.60 -25.58 5.86
CA SER A 237 -20.38 -25.85 5.11
C SER A 237 -20.62 -26.32 3.68
N GLY A 238 -21.71 -27.02 3.42
CA GLY A 238 -22.07 -27.46 2.07
C GLY A 238 -22.47 -26.29 1.20
N ARG A 239 -23.37 -25.44 1.70
CA ARG A 239 -23.79 -24.22 1.02
C ARG A 239 -22.62 -23.26 0.81
N TRP A 240 -21.77 -23.10 1.83
CA TRP A 240 -20.54 -22.32 1.70
C TRP A 240 -19.62 -22.85 0.59
N GLY A 241 -19.41 -24.15 0.53
CA GLY A 241 -18.56 -24.76 -0.49
C GLY A 241 -19.05 -24.47 -1.90
N ASN A 242 -20.34 -24.64 -2.16
CA ASN A 242 -20.94 -24.34 -3.46
C ASN A 242 -20.76 -22.86 -3.81
N LEU A 243 -21.18 -21.96 -2.93
CA LEU A 243 -21.09 -20.52 -3.12
C LEU A 243 -19.64 -20.06 -3.35
N PHE A 244 -18.69 -20.63 -2.59
CA PHE A 244 -17.29 -20.30 -2.75
C PHE A 244 -16.74 -20.72 -4.12
N HIS A 245 -16.96 -21.96 -4.52
CA HIS A 245 -16.41 -22.49 -5.76
C HIS A 245 -17.04 -21.88 -7.02
N GLU A 246 -18.34 -21.65 -7.00
CA GLU A 246 -19.09 -21.15 -8.14
C GLU A 246 -18.99 -19.64 -8.31
N ALA A 247 -18.82 -18.88 -7.22
CA ALA A 247 -18.87 -17.43 -7.26
C ALA A 247 -17.69 -16.72 -6.58
N LEU A 248 -17.46 -16.96 -5.29
CA LEU A 248 -16.55 -16.13 -4.51
C LEU A 248 -15.08 -16.32 -4.86
N SER A 249 -14.67 -17.54 -5.24
CA SER A 249 -13.27 -17.88 -5.50
C SER A 249 -12.62 -16.95 -6.54
N ALA A 250 -13.40 -16.46 -7.51
CA ALA A 250 -12.95 -15.55 -8.54
C ALA A 250 -12.39 -14.21 -8.03
N TYR A 251 -12.74 -13.80 -6.80
CA TYR A 251 -12.32 -12.52 -6.21
C TYR A 251 -11.03 -12.60 -5.38
N PHE A 252 -10.55 -13.80 -5.09
CA PHE A 252 -9.41 -14.03 -4.19
C PHE A 252 -8.17 -14.50 -4.92
N ASP A 253 -7.66 -13.65 -5.81
CA ASP A 253 -6.48 -13.86 -6.64
C ASP A 253 -5.18 -13.27 -6.03
N ASN A 254 -5.30 -12.47 -4.97
CA ASN A 254 -4.17 -11.82 -4.31
C ASN A 254 -4.43 -11.58 -2.81
N LEU A 255 -3.35 -11.32 -2.05
CA LEU A 255 -3.42 -11.07 -0.60
C LEU A 255 -4.25 -9.84 -0.25
N ARG A 256 -4.20 -8.80 -1.08
CA ARG A 256 -4.94 -7.55 -0.84
C ARG A 256 -6.45 -7.81 -0.86
N SER A 257 -6.93 -8.60 -1.81
CA SER A 257 -8.33 -9.02 -1.89
C SER A 257 -8.75 -9.79 -0.63
N VAL A 258 -7.95 -10.77 -0.20
CA VAL A 258 -8.21 -11.55 1.01
C VAL A 258 -8.31 -10.66 2.25
N TYR A 259 -7.30 -9.83 2.51
CA TYR A 259 -7.29 -8.98 3.70
C TYR A 259 -8.37 -7.88 3.66
N ARG A 260 -8.60 -7.28 2.51
CA ARG A 260 -9.66 -6.28 2.35
C ARG A 260 -11.03 -6.88 2.68
N TYR A 261 -11.32 -8.04 2.16
CA TYR A 261 -12.58 -8.75 2.40
C TYR A 261 -12.73 -9.17 3.86
N THR A 262 -11.74 -9.88 4.40
CA THR A 262 -11.82 -10.41 5.78
C THR A 262 -11.86 -9.30 6.83
N SER A 263 -11.18 -8.18 6.61
CA SER A 263 -11.21 -7.02 7.51
C SER A 263 -12.60 -6.37 7.55
N THR A 264 -13.22 -6.18 6.39
CA THR A 264 -14.57 -5.59 6.31
C THR A 264 -15.64 -6.56 6.80
N LEU A 265 -15.52 -7.85 6.49
CA LEU A 265 -16.41 -8.87 7.01
C LEU A 265 -16.34 -8.97 8.54
N SER A 266 -15.16 -8.97 9.13
CA SER A 266 -14.97 -9.00 10.58
C SER A 266 -15.64 -7.81 11.27
N PHE A 267 -15.55 -6.64 10.68
CA PHE A 267 -16.21 -5.42 11.18
C PHE A 267 -17.74 -5.59 11.16
N HIS A 268 -18.33 -5.98 10.02
CA HIS A 268 -19.78 -6.15 9.90
C HIS A 268 -20.31 -7.32 10.72
N PHE A 269 -19.53 -8.39 10.81
CA PHE A 269 -19.86 -9.54 11.67
C PHE A 269 -20.04 -9.11 13.12
N THR A 270 -19.15 -8.25 13.61
CA THR A 270 -19.25 -7.71 14.97
C THR A 270 -20.49 -6.84 15.18
N LEU A 271 -20.88 -6.05 14.16
CA LEU A 271 -22.07 -5.19 14.22
C LEU A 271 -23.40 -5.97 14.23
N LEU A 272 -23.42 -7.15 13.60
CA LEU A 272 -24.61 -8.02 13.49
C LEU A 272 -24.72 -9.05 14.62
N LYS A 273 -23.81 -9.00 15.58
CA LYS A 273 -23.87 -9.81 16.79
C LYS A 273 -24.97 -9.27 17.71
N GLY A 274 -26.09 -10.00 17.76
CA GLY A 274 -27.20 -9.68 18.65
C GLY A 274 -26.90 -9.96 20.12
N LYS A 275 -27.82 -9.58 21.01
CA LYS A 275 -27.67 -9.80 22.46
C LYS A 275 -27.74 -11.26 22.86
N SER A 276 -28.50 -12.10 22.13
CA SER A 276 -28.78 -13.50 22.44
C SER A 276 -28.40 -14.47 21.31
N ALA A 277 -28.33 -14.00 20.08
CA ALA A 277 -28.02 -14.83 18.93
C ALA A 277 -27.44 -13.96 17.81
N PHE A 278 -26.78 -14.59 16.86
CA PHE A 278 -26.40 -13.94 15.60
C PHE A 278 -27.63 -13.76 14.72
N GLU A 279 -27.86 -12.56 14.18
CA GLU A 279 -29.15 -12.17 13.61
C GLU A 279 -29.33 -12.54 12.13
N VAL A 280 -28.24 -12.92 11.45
CA VAL A 280 -28.24 -13.20 10.00
C VAL A 280 -27.56 -14.54 9.70
N ASN A 281 -27.87 -15.13 8.55
CA ASN A 281 -27.14 -16.31 8.10
C ASN A 281 -25.67 -15.94 7.77
N PRO A 282 -24.67 -16.61 8.35
CA PRO A 282 -23.26 -16.28 8.11
C PRO A 282 -22.83 -16.41 6.65
N VAL A 283 -23.35 -17.40 5.92
CA VAL A 283 -23.02 -17.63 4.51
C VAL A 283 -23.60 -16.50 3.65
N ASP A 284 -24.83 -16.06 3.92
CA ASP A 284 -25.43 -14.93 3.22
C ASP A 284 -24.68 -13.63 3.50
N LEU A 285 -24.27 -13.41 4.76
CA LEU A 285 -23.45 -12.27 5.11
C LEU A 285 -22.14 -12.26 4.36
N MET A 286 -21.48 -13.42 4.22
CA MET A 286 -20.22 -13.53 3.45
C MET A 286 -20.43 -13.19 1.99
N ALA A 287 -21.52 -13.64 1.37
CA ALA A 287 -21.82 -13.33 -0.03
C ALA A 287 -22.15 -11.85 -0.23
N ILE A 288 -23.01 -11.30 0.61
CA ILE A 288 -23.37 -9.86 0.56
C ILE A 288 -22.14 -8.98 0.77
N GLU A 289 -21.27 -9.38 1.69
CA GLU A 289 -20.03 -8.65 1.93
C GLU A 289 -19.07 -8.72 0.74
N CYS A 290 -19.02 -9.84 0.03
CA CYS A 290 -18.25 -9.99 -1.19
C CYS A 290 -18.75 -9.01 -2.27
N LEU A 291 -20.06 -8.96 -2.51
CA LEU A 291 -20.67 -7.98 -3.41
C LEU A 291 -20.35 -6.55 -2.98
N ARG A 292 -20.47 -6.25 -1.71
CA ARG A 292 -20.21 -4.90 -1.18
C ARG A 292 -18.77 -4.45 -1.39
N VAL A 293 -17.81 -5.35 -1.23
CA VAL A 293 -16.39 -5.05 -1.34
C VAL A 293 -15.91 -5.00 -2.77
N PHE A 294 -16.35 -5.94 -3.60
CA PHE A 294 -15.81 -6.13 -4.96
C PHE A 294 -16.74 -5.63 -6.06
N GLU A 295 -18.06 -5.61 -5.82
CA GLU A 295 -19.09 -5.21 -6.77
C GLU A 295 -20.02 -4.13 -6.17
N PRO A 296 -19.47 -2.97 -5.76
CA PRO A 296 -20.21 -1.97 -4.97
C PRO A 296 -21.42 -1.40 -5.72
N ASP A 297 -21.39 -1.37 -7.03
CA ASP A 297 -22.51 -0.83 -7.82
C ASP A 297 -23.65 -1.83 -7.91
N VAL A 298 -23.35 -3.12 -8.09
CA VAL A 298 -24.35 -4.19 -7.99
C VAL A 298 -24.96 -4.22 -6.60
N TYR A 299 -24.15 -4.18 -5.55
CA TYR A 299 -24.61 -4.15 -4.15
C TYR A 299 -25.58 -3.00 -3.89
N LYS A 300 -25.27 -1.78 -4.33
CA LYS A 300 -26.15 -0.60 -4.17
C LYS A 300 -27.48 -0.78 -4.87
N GLU A 301 -27.48 -1.32 -6.08
CA GLU A 301 -28.71 -1.51 -6.84
C GLU A 301 -29.58 -2.64 -6.27
N ILE A 302 -28.98 -3.74 -5.77
CA ILE A 302 -29.71 -4.78 -5.05
C ILE A 302 -30.41 -4.16 -3.82
N ALA A 303 -29.69 -3.32 -3.05
CA ALA A 303 -30.26 -2.66 -1.88
C ALA A 303 -31.42 -1.72 -2.22
N ARG A 304 -31.33 -1.01 -3.36
CA ARG A 304 -32.41 -0.15 -3.86
C ARG A 304 -33.62 -0.92 -4.37
N ALA A 305 -33.37 -2.05 -5.00
CA ALA A 305 -34.40 -2.94 -5.56
C ALA A 305 -34.82 -4.07 -4.61
N LYS A 306 -34.54 -3.94 -3.30
CA LYS A 306 -34.76 -4.99 -2.30
C LYS A 306 -36.11 -5.71 -2.39
N GLU A 307 -37.17 -4.99 -2.75
CA GLU A 307 -38.52 -5.55 -2.87
C GLU A 307 -38.62 -6.63 -3.98
N ILE A 308 -37.82 -6.50 -5.03
CA ILE A 308 -37.78 -7.45 -6.14
C ILE A 308 -37.06 -8.73 -5.69
N PHE A 309 -36.02 -8.57 -4.87
CA PHE A 309 -35.17 -9.67 -4.43
C PHE A 309 -35.76 -10.44 -3.23
N THR A 310 -36.61 -9.80 -2.41
CA THR A 310 -37.10 -10.39 -1.14
C THR A 310 -38.56 -10.80 -1.11
N LYS A 311 -39.41 -10.35 -2.08
CA LYS A 311 -40.83 -10.70 -2.14
C LYS A 311 -41.09 -11.94 -3.01
N ASN A 312 -41.90 -12.85 -2.49
CA ASN A 312 -42.35 -14.03 -3.23
C ASN A 312 -43.24 -13.65 -4.43
N GLY A 313 -43.19 -14.46 -5.46
CA GLY A 313 -43.71 -14.20 -6.82
C GLY A 313 -45.16 -13.74 -6.99
N SER A 314 -46.06 -13.97 -6.02
CA SER A 314 -47.48 -13.58 -6.07
C SER A 314 -47.69 -12.08 -5.67
N ASP A 315 -46.78 -11.51 -4.87
CA ASP A 315 -46.92 -10.14 -4.32
C ASP A 315 -46.02 -9.10 -5.00
N ARG A 316 -45.44 -9.43 -6.13
CA ARG A 316 -44.65 -8.45 -6.90
C ARG A 316 -45.58 -7.42 -7.51
N TYR A 317 -45.83 -6.36 -6.78
CA TYR A 317 -46.64 -5.20 -7.17
C TYR A 317 -46.69 -4.94 -8.66
N GLY A 318 -47.78 -5.39 -9.35
CA GLY A 318 -48.17 -4.96 -10.68
C GLY A 318 -47.15 -4.92 -11.80
N ARG A 319 -45.91 -5.31 -11.55
CA ARG A 319 -44.89 -5.45 -12.57
C ARG A 319 -44.96 -6.83 -13.21
N SER A 320 -44.93 -6.87 -14.52
CA SER A 320 -44.84 -8.15 -15.24
C SER A 320 -43.53 -8.86 -14.86
N ARG A 321 -43.53 -10.19 -14.90
CA ARG A 321 -42.33 -11.01 -14.69
C ARG A 321 -41.17 -10.53 -15.57
N GLU A 322 -41.48 -10.15 -16.82
CA GLU A 322 -40.53 -9.62 -17.80
C GLU A 322 -39.88 -8.32 -17.35
N SER A 323 -40.64 -7.40 -16.74
CA SER A 323 -40.07 -6.14 -16.25
C SER A 323 -39.19 -6.33 -15.02
N ALA A 324 -39.46 -7.33 -14.18
CA ALA A 324 -38.61 -7.67 -13.06
C ALA A 324 -37.28 -8.32 -13.53
N ALA A 325 -37.38 -9.26 -14.47
CA ALA A 325 -36.20 -9.90 -15.07
C ALA A 325 -35.30 -8.87 -15.80
N ALA A 326 -35.92 -7.97 -16.59
CA ALA A 326 -35.17 -6.91 -17.26
C ALA A 326 -34.42 -5.98 -16.27
N LEU A 327 -35.05 -5.65 -15.10
CA LEU A 327 -34.38 -4.86 -14.06
C LEU A 327 -33.24 -5.64 -13.40
N ILE A 328 -33.44 -6.92 -13.10
CA ILE A 328 -32.39 -7.76 -12.54
C ILE A 328 -31.19 -7.85 -13.49
N ASN A 329 -31.44 -8.11 -14.79
CA ASN A 329 -30.38 -8.12 -15.77
C ASN A 329 -29.63 -6.77 -15.84
N SER A 330 -30.35 -5.66 -15.81
CA SER A 330 -29.74 -4.32 -15.79
C SER A 330 -28.87 -4.05 -14.53
N ILE A 331 -29.18 -4.72 -13.43
CA ILE A 331 -28.36 -4.67 -12.20
C ILE A 331 -27.10 -5.52 -12.38
N LEU A 332 -27.24 -6.72 -12.97
CA LEU A 332 -26.11 -7.62 -13.24
C LEU A 332 -25.15 -7.05 -14.28
N ASP A 333 -25.65 -6.31 -15.25
CA ASP A 333 -24.83 -5.61 -16.26
C ASP A 333 -23.89 -4.56 -15.67
N LYS A 334 -24.10 -4.17 -14.39
CA LYS A 334 -23.18 -3.30 -13.64
C LYS A 334 -22.03 -4.04 -12.96
N ALA A 335 -21.99 -5.36 -13.09
CA ALA A 335 -20.87 -6.16 -12.60
C ALA A 335 -19.57 -5.75 -13.29
N CYS A 336 -18.46 -5.90 -12.59
CA CYS A 336 -17.14 -5.71 -13.20
C CYS A 336 -16.99 -6.59 -14.43
N GLU A 337 -16.50 -6.04 -15.54
CA GLU A 337 -16.42 -6.69 -16.86
C GLU A 337 -15.80 -8.09 -16.84
N ASN A 338 -14.93 -8.36 -15.86
CA ASN A 338 -14.19 -9.61 -15.78
C ASN A 338 -14.93 -10.74 -15.02
N LYS A 339 -16.08 -10.48 -14.37
CA LYS A 339 -16.71 -11.46 -13.44
C LYS A 339 -18.24 -11.49 -13.47
N PRO A 340 -18.91 -11.30 -14.59
CA PRO A 340 -20.38 -11.23 -14.65
C PRO A 340 -21.04 -12.53 -14.20
N ASP A 341 -20.46 -13.68 -14.55
CA ASP A 341 -21.00 -15.00 -14.18
C ASP A 341 -20.93 -15.24 -12.68
N ALA A 342 -19.82 -14.85 -12.02
CA ALA A 342 -19.66 -14.97 -10.58
C ALA A 342 -20.69 -14.13 -9.81
N VAL A 343 -20.97 -12.92 -10.30
CA VAL A 343 -21.99 -12.03 -9.71
C VAL A 343 -23.38 -12.64 -9.86
N LYS A 344 -23.69 -13.14 -11.06
CA LYS A 344 -24.97 -13.78 -11.33
C LYS A 344 -25.19 -14.96 -10.42
N GLU A 345 -24.23 -15.87 -10.33
CA GLU A 345 -24.29 -17.05 -9.47
C GLU A 345 -24.46 -16.67 -7.99
N MET A 346 -23.71 -15.67 -7.53
CA MET A 346 -23.84 -15.18 -6.16
C MET A 346 -25.22 -14.63 -5.85
N VAL A 347 -25.81 -13.90 -6.78
CA VAL A 347 -27.17 -13.34 -6.62
C VAL A 347 -28.23 -14.45 -6.67
N GLU A 348 -28.07 -15.44 -7.54
CA GLU A 348 -28.96 -16.62 -7.62
C GLU A 348 -28.96 -17.39 -6.31
N GLN A 349 -27.82 -17.64 -5.72
CA GLN A 349 -27.71 -18.36 -4.44
C GLN A 349 -28.18 -17.55 -3.23
N LEU A 350 -28.00 -16.22 -3.25
CA LEU A 350 -28.53 -15.34 -2.21
C LEU A 350 -30.05 -15.20 -2.25
N PHE A 351 -30.62 -15.22 -3.44
CA PHE A 351 -32.03 -14.96 -3.66
C PHE A 351 -32.70 -16.07 -4.49
N PRO A 352 -32.79 -17.30 -3.97
CA PRO A 352 -33.24 -18.47 -4.73
C PRO A 352 -34.72 -18.38 -5.16
N THR A 353 -35.50 -17.46 -4.60
CA THR A 353 -36.90 -17.22 -4.97
C THR A 353 -37.03 -16.42 -6.28
N ILE A 354 -35.94 -15.90 -6.82
CA ILE A 354 -35.93 -15.22 -8.09
C ILE A 354 -35.97 -16.29 -9.20
N GLN A 355 -37.07 -16.31 -9.94
CA GLN A 355 -37.13 -17.08 -11.17
C GLN A 355 -36.55 -16.24 -12.29
N TRP A 356 -35.43 -16.69 -12.80
CA TRP A 356 -34.65 -16.07 -13.90
C TRP A 356 -35.32 -16.23 -15.23
#